data_e57fb0d13db8a41ddd5382609a36ddb0
#
_entry.id   e57fb0d13db8a41ddd5382609a36ddb0
#
_cell.length_a   1.000
_cell.length_b   1.000
_cell.length_c   1.000
_cell.angle_alpha   90.00
_cell.angle_beta   90.00
_cell.angle_gamma   90.00
#
_symmetry.space_group_name_H-M   'P 1'
#
loop_
_entity.id
_entity.type
_entity.pdbx_description
1 polymer ?
#
loop_
_entity_poly.entity_id
_entity_poly.type
_entity_poly.pdbx_seq_one_letter_code
_entity_poly.pdbx_strand_id
1 'polypeptide(L)'
;MKILRTANAGVLLTLDGVRILLDGICGELPPYLATPEAIKLEFFENLPDIAAFTHFHPDHFDKEFAVAFQQKTGKMILSPENSGTKRVGDVEISTVVTRHIGKTQIEHVSFIIKGSKTVWFMGDASPLTLKNMVEYQKPDVLFAPFAYFNSPSSLKLSKEVGAKEIFVLHLPNEDRDELKICETVQENIKNEHNIHIINFWETFNLY
;
A
#
# COMPACT_ATOMS: atom_id res chain seq x y z
N MET A 1 -10.94 -9.36 -8.20
CA MET A 1 -10.22 -8.21 -7.63
C MET A 1 -9.19 -7.72 -8.64
N LYS A 2 -9.04 -6.39 -8.80
CA LYS A 2 -8.05 -5.77 -9.72
C LYS A 2 -7.12 -4.86 -8.91
N ILE A 3 -5.84 -4.90 -9.21
CA ILE A 3 -4.79 -4.09 -8.57
C ILE A 3 -4.07 -3.33 -9.67
N LEU A 4 -3.95 -2.02 -9.55
CA LEU A 4 -3.14 -1.17 -10.41
C LEU A 4 -2.11 -0.46 -9.54
N ARG A 5 -0.80 -0.62 -9.79
CA ARG A 5 0.22 0.16 -9.09
C ARG A 5 0.23 1.59 -9.62
N THR A 6 -0.01 2.56 -8.76
CA THR A 6 -0.21 3.97 -9.14
C THR A 6 0.86 4.91 -8.64
N ALA A 7 1.58 4.53 -7.58
CA ALA A 7 2.63 5.33 -6.98
C ALA A 7 3.74 4.41 -6.46
N ASN A 8 4.76 4.99 -5.85
CA ASN A 8 5.89 4.26 -5.27
C ASN A 8 5.41 3.14 -4.32
N ALA A 9 4.70 3.50 -3.28
CA ALA A 9 4.12 2.58 -2.31
C ALA A 9 2.62 2.33 -2.53
N GLY A 10 2.02 2.90 -3.60
CA GLY A 10 0.59 3.02 -3.72
C GLY A 10 -0.06 2.21 -4.82
N VAL A 11 -1.31 1.88 -4.58
CA VAL A 11 -2.15 1.13 -5.52
C VAL A 11 -3.57 1.70 -5.59
N LEU A 12 -4.20 1.52 -6.75
CA LEU A 12 -5.65 1.53 -6.88
C LEU A 12 -6.15 0.08 -6.82
N LEU A 13 -6.80 -0.25 -5.74
CA LEU A 13 -7.46 -1.54 -5.54
C LEU A 13 -8.92 -1.44 -5.98
N THR A 14 -9.38 -2.36 -6.84
CA THR A 14 -10.81 -2.55 -7.10
C THR A 14 -11.26 -3.88 -6.51
N LEU A 15 -12.12 -3.83 -5.50
CA LEU A 15 -12.67 -4.99 -4.78
C LEU A 15 -14.20 -4.84 -4.75
N ASP A 16 -14.91 -5.84 -5.23
CA ASP A 16 -16.39 -5.89 -5.27
C ASP A 16 -17.03 -4.63 -5.88
N GLY A 17 -16.39 -4.11 -6.93
CA GLY A 17 -16.82 -2.89 -7.62
C GLY A 17 -16.38 -1.59 -6.95
N VAL A 18 -15.85 -1.62 -5.72
CA VAL A 18 -15.37 -0.44 -4.99
C VAL A 18 -13.92 -0.14 -5.37
N ARG A 19 -13.64 1.11 -5.72
CA ARG A 19 -12.30 1.61 -6.09
C ARG A 19 -11.67 2.32 -4.90
N ILE A 20 -10.56 1.79 -4.39
CA ILE A 20 -9.87 2.23 -3.18
C ILE A 20 -8.46 2.66 -3.56
N LEU A 21 -8.14 3.93 -3.38
CA LEU A 21 -6.81 4.48 -3.59
C LEU A 21 -6.03 4.41 -2.26
N LEU A 22 -4.98 3.59 -2.22
CA LEU A 22 -4.15 3.34 -1.03
C LEU A 22 -2.76 3.90 -1.30
N ASP A 23 -2.32 4.95 -0.62
CA ASP A 23 -1.05 5.68 -0.84
C ASP A 23 -0.78 5.98 -2.33
N GLY A 24 -1.85 6.04 -3.13
CA GLY A 24 -1.78 5.91 -4.58
C GLY A 24 -1.42 7.18 -5.34
N ILE A 25 -1.32 8.32 -4.65
CA ILE A 25 -0.84 9.61 -5.18
C ILE A 25 0.14 10.19 -4.15
N CYS A 26 1.35 10.48 -4.60
CA CYS A 26 2.43 10.93 -3.74
C CYS A 26 3.24 12.08 -4.34
N GLY A 27 3.94 12.82 -3.48
CA GLY A 27 4.99 13.76 -3.83
C GLY A 27 6.34 13.06 -4.04
N GLU A 28 7.41 13.84 -4.22
CA GLU A 28 8.77 13.34 -4.34
C GLU A 28 9.45 13.26 -2.95
N LEU A 29 10.14 12.15 -2.70
CA LEU A 29 11.08 11.96 -1.60
C LEU A 29 12.22 11.04 -2.08
N PRO A 30 13.39 11.54 -2.41
CA PRO A 30 14.48 10.69 -2.93
C PRO A 30 14.75 9.46 -2.05
N PRO A 31 14.92 8.25 -2.63
CA PRO A 31 15.07 7.94 -4.05
C PRO A 31 13.75 7.78 -4.84
N TYR A 32 12.61 8.14 -4.27
CA TYR A 32 11.27 7.93 -4.83
C TYR A 32 10.78 9.15 -5.59
N LEU A 33 10.13 8.92 -6.73
CA LEU A 33 9.57 9.96 -7.59
C LEU A 33 8.14 10.28 -7.20
N ALA A 34 7.75 11.53 -7.43
CA ALA A 34 6.34 11.93 -7.34
C ALA A 34 5.49 11.20 -8.39
N THR A 35 4.21 11.03 -8.08
CA THR A 35 3.22 10.60 -9.08
C THR A 35 3.17 11.62 -10.21
N PRO A 36 3.35 11.20 -11.50
CA PRO A 36 3.29 12.11 -12.64
C PRO A 36 1.95 12.85 -12.72
N GLU A 37 2.00 14.11 -13.14
CA GLU A 37 0.81 14.97 -13.20
C GLU A 37 -0.32 14.41 -14.08
N ALA A 38 0.04 13.81 -15.22
CA ALA A 38 -0.94 13.16 -16.11
C ALA A 38 -1.78 12.09 -15.38
N ILE A 39 -1.17 11.41 -14.43
CA ILE A 39 -1.80 10.38 -13.61
C ILE A 39 -2.71 10.99 -12.56
N LYS A 40 -2.26 12.06 -11.90
CA LYS A 40 -3.11 12.80 -10.97
C LYS A 40 -4.37 13.30 -11.67
N LEU A 41 -4.25 13.83 -12.88
CA LEU A 41 -5.38 14.30 -13.69
C LEU A 41 -6.36 13.15 -14.02
N GLU A 42 -5.85 11.97 -14.40
CA GLU A 42 -6.72 10.81 -14.64
C GLU A 42 -7.54 10.44 -13.39
N PHE A 43 -6.94 10.52 -12.21
CA PHE A 43 -7.68 10.28 -10.97
C PHE A 43 -8.71 11.34 -10.66
N PHE A 44 -8.54 12.59 -11.13
CA PHE A 44 -9.58 13.62 -11.02
C PHE A 44 -10.74 13.42 -12.00
N GLU A 45 -10.50 12.81 -13.15
CA GLU A 45 -11.53 12.45 -14.11
C GLU A 45 -12.28 11.18 -13.67
N ASN A 46 -11.54 10.21 -13.13
CA ASN A 46 -12.04 8.91 -12.68
C ASN A 46 -11.80 8.72 -11.17
N LEU A 47 -12.50 9.50 -10.35
CA LEU A 47 -12.32 9.52 -8.90
C LEU A 47 -12.52 8.14 -8.27
N PRO A 48 -11.64 7.73 -7.32
CA PRO A 48 -11.87 6.56 -6.51
C PRO A 48 -13.06 6.77 -5.57
N ASP A 49 -13.63 5.67 -5.09
CA ASP A 49 -14.73 5.73 -4.11
C ASP A 49 -14.24 6.17 -2.75
N ILE A 50 -13.00 5.84 -2.40
CA ILE A 50 -12.32 6.25 -1.18
C ILE A 50 -10.82 6.42 -1.44
N ALA A 51 -10.21 7.38 -0.75
CA ALA A 51 -8.76 7.54 -0.66
C ALA A 51 -8.29 7.30 0.77
N ALA A 52 -7.17 6.63 0.92
CA ALA A 52 -6.59 6.27 2.20
C ALA A 52 -5.07 6.40 2.15
N PHE A 53 -4.49 7.00 3.19
CA PHE A 53 -3.05 7.23 3.31
C PHE A 53 -2.55 6.69 4.64
N THR A 54 -1.49 5.88 4.61
CA THR A 54 -0.94 5.22 5.80
C THR A 54 -0.23 6.20 6.72
N HIS A 55 0.41 7.22 6.16
CA HIS A 55 1.11 8.30 6.86
C HIS A 55 1.40 9.47 5.90
N PHE A 56 2.05 10.54 6.41
CA PHE A 56 2.19 11.79 5.66
C PHE A 56 3.60 12.06 5.13
N HIS A 57 4.41 11.03 4.91
CA HIS A 57 5.64 11.22 4.13
C HIS A 57 5.31 11.58 2.68
N PRO A 58 6.12 12.44 2.04
CA PRO A 58 5.83 12.90 0.68
C PRO A 58 5.68 11.76 -0.34
N ASP A 59 6.45 10.70 -0.22
CA ASP A 59 6.42 9.53 -1.10
C ASP A 59 5.22 8.58 -0.89
N HIS A 60 4.34 8.89 0.08
CA HIS A 60 3.06 8.22 0.31
C HIS A 60 1.86 9.15 0.16
N PHE A 61 2.07 10.46 0.32
CA PHE A 61 1.00 11.42 0.46
C PHE A 61 1.22 12.66 -0.40
N ASP A 62 0.19 13.06 -1.14
CA ASP A 62 0.10 14.35 -1.82
C ASP A 62 -1.01 15.18 -1.19
N LYS A 63 -0.62 16.23 -0.47
CA LYS A 63 -1.57 17.09 0.25
C LYS A 63 -2.52 17.84 -0.67
N GLU A 64 -2.02 18.31 -1.82
CA GLU A 64 -2.83 19.06 -2.78
C GLU A 64 -3.91 18.17 -3.38
N PHE A 65 -3.53 16.95 -3.77
CA PHE A 65 -4.49 15.94 -4.22
C PHE A 65 -5.52 15.62 -3.13
N ALA A 66 -5.10 15.40 -1.88
CA ALA A 66 -5.98 15.05 -0.78
C ALA A 66 -7.04 16.14 -0.54
N VAL A 67 -6.62 17.41 -0.50
CA VAL A 67 -7.53 18.55 -0.34
C VAL A 67 -8.50 18.65 -1.52
N ALA A 68 -8.00 18.57 -2.75
CA ALA A 68 -8.83 18.67 -3.93
C ALA A 68 -9.82 17.49 -4.04
N PHE A 69 -9.40 16.28 -3.68
CA PHE A 69 -10.28 15.11 -3.61
C PHE A 69 -11.45 15.34 -2.64
N GLN A 70 -11.16 15.81 -1.42
CA GLN A 70 -12.21 16.10 -0.43
C GLN A 70 -13.16 17.20 -0.90
N GLN A 71 -12.63 18.29 -1.45
CA GLN A 71 -13.44 19.40 -1.96
C GLN A 71 -14.36 18.97 -3.11
N LYS A 72 -13.84 18.16 -4.03
CA LYS A 72 -14.57 17.71 -5.21
C LYS A 72 -15.61 16.63 -4.90
N THR A 73 -15.33 15.76 -3.96
CA THR A 73 -16.18 14.59 -3.67
C THR A 73 -17.03 14.73 -2.41
N GLY A 74 -16.64 15.58 -1.48
CA GLY A 74 -17.19 15.60 -0.12
C GLY A 74 -16.85 14.35 0.70
N LYS A 75 -16.03 13.43 0.16
CA LYS A 75 -15.68 12.17 0.83
C LYS A 75 -14.53 12.39 1.81
N MET A 76 -14.58 11.65 2.92
CA MET A 76 -13.51 11.66 3.90
C MET A 76 -12.36 10.76 3.45
N ILE A 77 -11.14 11.20 3.70
CA ILE A 77 -9.92 10.42 3.53
C ILE A 77 -9.63 9.67 4.82
N LEU A 78 -9.31 8.38 4.73
CA LEU A 78 -8.74 7.63 5.84
C LEU A 78 -7.26 7.94 5.98
N SER A 79 -6.82 8.23 7.21
CA SER A 79 -5.44 8.57 7.52
C SER A 79 -5.19 8.36 9.03
N PRO A 80 -3.96 8.54 9.55
CA PRO A 80 -3.73 8.52 10.98
C PRO A 80 -4.63 9.49 11.76
N GLU A 81 -4.87 10.70 11.21
CA GLU A 81 -5.74 11.72 11.83
C GLU A 81 -7.24 11.37 11.74
N ASN A 82 -7.64 10.60 10.72
CA ASN A 82 -9.02 10.14 10.48
C ASN A 82 -9.11 8.63 10.50
N SER A 83 -8.64 8.03 11.59
CA SER A 83 -8.67 6.58 11.80
C SER A 83 -10.07 6.05 12.09
N GLY A 84 -10.26 4.76 11.91
CA GLY A 84 -11.51 4.07 12.21
C GLY A 84 -11.92 3.10 11.10
N THR A 85 -13.18 2.70 11.12
CA THR A 85 -13.75 1.79 10.12
C THR A 85 -14.73 2.55 9.24
N LYS A 86 -14.63 2.35 7.93
CA LYS A 86 -15.54 2.87 6.90
C LYS A 86 -16.09 1.73 6.06
N ARG A 87 -17.34 1.87 5.67
CA ARG A 87 -17.98 0.95 4.72
C ARG A 87 -18.38 1.70 3.45
N VAL A 88 -18.00 1.13 2.30
CA VAL A 88 -18.36 1.63 0.97
C VAL A 88 -18.88 0.44 0.18
N GLY A 89 -20.16 0.44 -0.16
CA GLY A 89 -20.83 -0.75 -0.71
C GLY A 89 -20.69 -1.95 0.24
N ASP A 90 -20.26 -3.07 -0.29
CA ASP A 90 -20.03 -4.30 0.48
C ASP A 90 -18.61 -4.40 1.05
N VAL A 91 -17.78 -3.38 0.84
CA VAL A 91 -16.39 -3.36 1.32
C VAL A 91 -16.28 -2.56 2.62
N GLU A 92 -15.63 -3.16 3.60
CA GLU A 92 -15.26 -2.54 4.87
C GLU A 92 -13.75 -2.26 4.90
N ILE A 93 -13.36 -1.05 5.28
CA ILE A 93 -11.96 -0.62 5.38
C ILE A 93 -11.72 -0.14 6.81
N SER A 94 -10.80 -0.78 7.51
CA SER A 94 -10.44 -0.46 8.88
C SER A 94 -8.98 -0.05 8.98
N THR A 95 -8.71 1.01 9.77
CA THR A 95 -7.34 1.39 10.14
C THR A 95 -6.87 0.58 11.33
N VAL A 96 -5.60 0.21 11.31
CA VAL A 96 -4.89 -0.41 12.44
C VAL A 96 -3.66 0.44 12.73
N VAL A 97 -3.53 0.94 13.95
CA VAL A 97 -2.33 1.68 14.35
C VAL A 97 -1.14 0.74 14.33
N THR A 98 -0.12 1.11 13.60
CA THR A 98 1.07 0.29 13.38
C THR A 98 2.34 1.12 13.57
N ARG A 99 3.46 0.46 13.84
CA ARG A 99 4.74 1.13 13.98
C ARG A 99 5.40 1.29 12.62
N HIS A 100 5.73 2.51 12.25
CA HIS A 100 6.54 2.79 11.06
C HIS A 100 7.94 2.15 11.14
N ILE A 101 8.50 1.74 10.00
CA ILE A 101 9.90 1.29 9.90
C ILE A 101 10.86 2.42 10.26
N GLY A 102 12.08 2.06 10.71
CA GLY A 102 13.08 3.04 11.11
C GLY A 102 13.03 3.41 12.58
N LYS A 103 13.77 4.45 12.96
CA LYS A 103 13.97 4.88 14.35
C LYS A 103 13.03 6.00 14.77
N THR A 104 12.55 6.80 13.83
CA THR A 104 11.70 7.97 14.10
C THR A 104 10.27 7.50 14.38
N GLN A 105 9.66 8.04 15.43
CA GLN A 105 8.25 7.81 15.71
C GLN A 105 7.42 8.69 14.78
N ILE A 106 6.68 8.04 13.90
CA ILE A 106 5.76 8.66 12.94
C ILE A 106 4.40 8.04 13.16
N GLU A 107 3.36 8.85 13.20
CA GLU A 107 1.99 8.36 13.21
C GLU A 107 1.73 7.58 11.93
N HIS A 108 1.38 6.32 12.08
CA HIS A 108 1.21 5.40 10.97
C HIS A 108 0.04 4.46 11.22
N VAL A 109 -0.73 4.22 10.18
CA VAL A 109 -1.78 3.19 10.16
C VAL A 109 -1.57 2.26 8.98
N SER A 110 -1.92 1.01 9.18
CA SER A 110 -2.12 0.03 8.11
C SER A 110 -3.63 -0.13 7.86
N PHE A 111 -4.01 -0.67 6.71
CA PHE A 111 -5.42 -0.90 6.38
C PHE A 111 -5.73 -2.39 6.29
N ILE A 112 -6.85 -2.78 6.91
CA ILE A 112 -7.50 -4.08 6.70
C ILE A 112 -8.76 -3.81 5.91
N ILE A 113 -8.86 -4.43 4.73
CA ILE A 113 -9.96 -4.26 3.79
C ILE A 113 -10.66 -5.61 3.65
N LYS A 114 -11.96 -5.63 3.88
CA LYS A 114 -12.79 -6.83 3.84
C LYS A 114 -13.91 -6.65 2.82
N GLY A 115 -14.01 -7.61 1.92
CA GLY A 115 -15.07 -7.80 0.94
C GLY A 115 -15.12 -9.28 0.60
N SER A 116 -15.25 -9.64 -0.67
CA SER A 116 -15.12 -11.03 -1.15
C SER A 116 -13.73 -11.62 -0.90
N LYS A 117 -12.73 -10.77 -0.69
CA LYS A 117 -11.37 -11.10 -0.26
C LYS A 117 -10.97 -10.20 0.90
N THR A 118 -10.08 -10.69 1.76
CA THR A 118 -9.44 -9.90 2.82
C THR A 118 -8.08 -9.42 2.33
N VAL A 119 -7.84 -8.12 2.43
CA VAL A 119 -6.59 -7.48 2.00
C VAL A 119 -5.95 -6.74 3.18
N TRP A 120 -4.66 -6.95 3.40
CA TRP A 120 -3.86 -6.13 4.30
C TRP A 120 -2.94 -5.23 3.50
N PHE A 121 -3.02 -3.93 3.75
CA PHE A 121 -2.14 -2.93 3.16
C PHE A 121 -1.29 -2.33 4.29
N MET A 122 0.01 -2.64 4.27
CA MET A 122 0.89 -2.36 5.41
C MET A 122 1.50 -0.95 5.36
N GLY A 123 1.54 -0.29 4.19
CA GLY A 123 2.33 0.94 4.03
C GLY A 123 3.76 0.70 4.48
N ASP A 124 4.31 1.62 5.26
CA ASP A 124 5.66 1.51 5.84
C ASP A 124 5.68 0.94 7.27
N ALA A 125 4.73 0.06 7.57
CA ALA A 125 4.75 -0.64 8.86
C ALA A 125 6.00 -1.52 9.01
N SER A 126 6.54 -1.59 10.23
CA SER A 126 7.63 -2.52 10.55
C SER A 126 7.18 -3.98 10.35
N PRO A 127 8.03 -4.87 9.79
CA PRO A 127 7.71 -6.30 9.68
C PRO A 127 7.31 -6.95 11.02
N LEU A 128 7.83 -6.44 12.14
CA LEU A 128 7.46 -6.91 13.47
C LEU A 128 5.99 -6.68 13.82
N THR A 129 5.33 -5.73 13.17
CA THR A 129 3.90 -5.46 13.33
C THR A 129 3.05 -6.69 13.00
N LEU A 130 3.48 -7.53 12.06
CA LEU A 130 2.76 -8.74 11.68
C LEU A 130 2.49 -9.68 12.87
N LYS A 131 3.40 -9.70 13.85
CA LYS A 131 3.22 -10.51 15.08
C LYS A 131 2.03 -10.05 15.93
N ASN A 132 1.69 -8.77 15.87
CA ASN A 132 0.58 -8.18 16.62
C ASN A 132 -0.75 -8.26 15.85
N MET A 133 -0.70 -8.69 14.58
CA MET A 133 -1.88 -8.79 13.72
C MET A 133 -2.48 -10.20 13.66
N VAL A 134 -1.96 -11.12 14.46
CA VAL A 134 -2.43 -12.55 14.50
C VAL A 134 -3.90 -12.70 14.89
N GLU A 135 -4.47 -11.72 15.59
CA GLU A 135 -5.89 -11.72 16.00
C GLU A 135 -6.84 -11.36 14.85
N TYR A 136 -6.32 -10.77 13.78
CA TYR A 136 -7.12 -10.42 12.61
C TYR A 136 -7.27 -11.61 11.66
N GLN A 137 -8.35 -11.60 10.88
CA GLN A 137 -8.53 -12.59 9.82
C GLN A 137 -7.34 -12.56 8.87
N LYS A 138 -6.76 -13.74 8.58
CA LYS A 138 -5.66 -13.87 7.61
C LYS A 138 -6.03 -13.24 6.27
N PRO A 139 -5.11 -12.49 5.65
CA PRO A 139 -5.40 -11.88 4.37
C PRO A 139 -5.35 -12.91 3.22
N ASP A 140 -6.19 -12.71 2.22
CA ASP A 140 -6.00 -13.33 0.91
C ASP A 140 -4.84 -12.63 0.19
N VAL A 141 -4.70 -11.32 0.40
CA VAL A 141 -3.67 -10.48 -0.22
C VAL A 141 -2.97 -9.61 0.82
N LEU A 142 -1.64 -9.61 0.77
CA LEU A 142 -0.78 -8.74 1.58
C LEU A 142 -0.02 -7.78 0.66
N PHE A 143 -0.17 -6.48 0.86
CA PHE A 143 0.72 -5.46 0.31
C PHE A 143 1.71 -5.05 1.38
N ALA A 144 3.02 -5.16 1.10
CA ALA A 144 4.06 -4.86 2.05
C ALA A 144 5.27 -4.17 1.40
N PRO A 145 5.97 -3.28 2.13
CA PRO A 145 7.13 -2.58 1.60
C PRO A 145 8.34 -3.52 1.48
N PHE A 146 9.31 -3.14 0.68
CA PHE A 146 10.54 -3.93 0.44
C PHE A 146 11.23 -4.41 1.74
N ALA A 147 11.09 -3.68 2.84
CA ALA A 147 11.68 -4.04 4.13
C ALA A 147 11.23 -5.41 4.66
N TYR A 148 10.12 -5.93 4.15
CA TYR A 148 9.62 -7.28 4.47
C TYR A 148 10.36 -8.39 3.72
N PHE A 149 11.15 -8.03 2.70
CA PHE A 149 11.80 -8.97 1.77
C PHE A 149 13.30 -8.78 1.65
N ASN A 150 13.88 -7.77 2.30
CA ASN A 150 15.31 -7.47 2.23
C ASN A 150 16.18 -8.34 3.13
N SER A 151 15.59 -9.23 3.93
CA SER A 151 16.32 -10.19 4.75
C SER A 151 15.54 -11.51 4.91
N PRO A 152 16.23 -12.66 5.12
CA PRO A 152 15.56 -13.93 5.34
C PRO A 152 14.61 -13.95 6.55
N SER A 153 14.93 -13.21 7.61
CA SER A 153 14.09 -13.14 8.81
C SER A 153 12.80 -12.37 8.57
N SER A 154 12.84 -11.25 7.84
CA SER A 154 11.67 -10.47 7.48
C SER A 154 10.79 -11.23 6.48
N LEU A 155 11.39 -11.87 5.48
CA LEU A 155 10.68 -12.72 4.52
C LEU A 155 9.95 -13.87 5.23
N LYS A 156 10.60 -14.52 6.20
CA LYS A 156 9.96 -15.58 7.00
C LYS A 156 8.71 -15.05 7.71
N LEU A 157 8.79 -13.91 8.38
CA LEU A 157 7.63 -13.29 9.05
C LEU A 157 6.49 -12.98 8.06
N SER A 158 6.82 -12.49 6.88
CA SER A 158 5.83 -12.17 5.85
C SER A 158 5.10 -13.43 5.37
N LYS A 159 5.81 -14.55 5.24
CA LYS A 159 5.24 -15.85 4.85
C LYS A 159 4.39 -16.46 5.97
N GLU A 160 4.78 -16.29 7.24
CA GLU A 160 4.03 -16.79 8.41
C GLU A 160 2.62 -16.18 8.53
N VAL A 161 2.36 -15.01 7.94
CA VAL A 161 1.01 -14.43 7.84
C VAL A 161 0.05 -15.35 7.10
N GLY A 162 0.55 -16.12 6.12
CA GLY A 162 -0.23 -17.08 5.35
C GLY A 162 -1.16 -16.42 4.33
N ALA A 163 -0.77 -15.26 3.80
CA ALA A 163 -1.43 -14.65 2.64
C ALA A 163 -1.32 -15.56 1.42
N LYS A 164 -2.38 -15.61 0.59
CA LYS A 164 -2.36 -16.36 -0.66
C LYS A 164 -1.47 -15.69 -1.69
N GLU A 165 -1.54 -14.37 -1.76
CA GLU A 165 -0.73 -13.54 -2.65
C GLU A 165 -0.10 -12.39 -1.87
N ILE A 166 1.15 -12.07 -2.16
CA ILE A 166 1.91 -11.00 -1.53
C ILE A 166 2.45 -10.07 -2.61
N PHE A 167 2.24 -8.77 -2.45
CA PHE A 167 2.74 -7.76 -3.38
C PHE A 167 3.76 -6.88 -2.71
N VAL A 168 4.96 -6.84 -3.30
CA VAL A 168 6.05 -5.99 -2.86
C VAL A 168 5.85 -4.59 -3.41
N LEU A 169 5.79 -3.62 -2.53
CA LEU A 169 5.72 -2.20 -2.84
C LEU A 169 6.95 -1.46 -2.29
N HIS A 170 7.02 -0.16 -2.56
CA HIS A 170 8.04 0.73 -2.02
C HIS A 170 9.46 0.37 -2.44
N LEU A 171 9.62 -0.19 -3.63
CA LEU A 171 10.94 -0.38 -4.23
C LEU A 171 11.43 0.96 -4.80
N PRO A 172 12.71 1.33 -4.59
CA PRO A 172 13.28 2.52 -5.20
C PRO A 172 13.29 2.40 -6.73
N ASN A 173 13.36 3.53 -7.41
CA ASN A 173 13.59 3.53 -8.85
C ASN A 173 14.98 2.94 -9.14
N GLU A 174 15.11 2.11 -10.17
CA GLU A 174 16.34 1.38 -10.49
C GLU A 174 17.55 2.32 -10.72
N ASP A 175 17.32 3.47 -11.35
CA ASP A 175 18.34 4.50 -11.59
C ASP A 175 18.77 5.26 -10.32
N ARG A 176 18.05 5.10 -9.21
CA ARG A 176 18.30 5.74 -7.91
C ARG A 176 18.57 4.73 -6.78
N ASP A 177 18.65 3.44 -7.11
CA ASP A 177 18.83 2.35 -6.14
C ASP A 177 20.32 2.10 -5.81
N GLU A 178 20.95 3.10 -5.17
CA GLU A 178 22.36 3.02 -4.76
C GLU A 178 22.66 1.85 -3.81
N LEU A 179 21.66 1.41 -3.06
CA LEU A 179 21.79 0.33 -2.07
C LEU A 179 21.47 -1.05 -2.63
N LYS A 180 21.15 -1.15 -3.92
CA LYS A 180 20.76 -2.41 -4.59
C LYS A 180 19.62 -3.15 -3.90
N ILE A 181 18.65 -2.40 -3.44
CA ILE A 181 17.46 -2.94 -2.75
C ILE A 181 16.65 -3.82 -3.70
N CYS A 182 16.46 -3.38 -4.95
CA CYS A 182 15.72 -4.14 -5.96
C CYS A 182 16.36 -5.51 -6.22
N GLU A 183 17.69 -5.53 -6.45
CA GLU A 183 18.45 -6.77 -6.66
C GLU A 183 18.34 -7.70 -5.44
N THR A 184 18.51 -7.17 -4.23
CA THR A 184 18.42 -7.93 -2.98
C THR A 184 17.04 -8.54 -2.79
N VAL A 185 15.98 -7.77 -3.01
CA VAL A 185 14.60 -8.27 -2.90
C VAL A 185 14.32 -9.34 -3.93
N GLN A 186 14.66 -9.12 -5.19
CA GLN A 186 14.47 -10.09 -6.28
C GLN A 186 15.17 -11.41 -5.97
N GLU A 187 16.42 -11.37 -5.49
CA GLU A 187 17.17 -12.57 -5.12
C GLU A 187 16.50 -13.33 -3.97
N ASN A 188 16.02 -12.61 -2.95
CA ASN A 188 15.38 -13.22 -1.79
C ASN A 188 14.04 -13.88 -2.12
N ILE A 189 13.28 -13.35 -3.08
CA ILE A 189 11.95 -13.87 -3.44
C ILE A 189 11.93 -14.76 -4.69
N LYS A 190 13.04 -14.99 -5.36
CA LYS A 190 13.13 -15.69 -6.65
C LYS A 190 12.46 -17.09 -6.69
N ASN A 191 12.36 -17.76 -5.55
CA ASN A 191 11.76 -19.07 -5.42
C ASN A 191 10.34 -19.04 -4.83
N GLU A 192 9.78 -17.84 -4.61
CA GLU A 192 8.46 -17.65 -4.00
C GLU A 192 7.43 -17.36 -5.10
N HIS A 193 6.56 -18.34 -5.39
CA HIS A 193 5.61 -18.24 -6.50
C HIS A 193 4.42 -17.31 -6.24
N ASN A 194 4.16 -16.99 -4.97
CA ASN A 194 3.05 -16.12 -4.55
C ASN A 194 3.51 -14.74 -4.07
N ILE A 195 4.76 -14.36 -4.36
CA ILE A 195 5.28 -13.02 -4.07
C ILE A 195 5.56 -12.31 -5.39
N HIS A 196 4.94 -11.15 -5.58
CA HIS A 196 4.92 -10.43 -6.84
C HIS A 196 5.50 -9.03 -6.69
N ILE A 197 6.26 -8.60 -7.68
CA ILE A 197 6.62 -7.21 -7.92
C ILE A 197 5.75 -6.76 -9.09
N ILE A 198 4.90 -5.74 -8.88
CA ILE A 198 4.11 -5.14 -9.95
C ILE A 198 4.87 -3.92 -10.45
N ASN A 199 5.03 -3.81 -11.77
CA ASN A 199 5.60 -2.61 -12.36
C ASN A 199 4.66 -1.42 -12.23
N PHE A 200 5.22 -0.22 -12.31
CA PHE A 200 4.44 0.99 -12.31
C PHE A 200 3.43 0.99 -13.48
N TRP A 201 2.16 1.31 -13.22
CA TRP A 201 1.03 1.23 -14.17
C TRP A 201 0.67 -0.18 -14.66
N GLU A 202 1.26 -1.19 -14.10
CA GLU A 202 0.84 -2.56 -14.38
C GLU A 202 -0.43 -2.91 -13.60
N THR A 203 -1.30 -3.66 -14.28
CA THR A 203 -2.52 -4.20 -13.68
C THR A 203 -2.36 -5.68 -13.40
N PHE A 204 -2.70 -6.09 -12.19
CA PHE A 204 -2.78 -7.48 -11.79
C PHE A 204 -4.24 -7.86 -11.48
N ASN A 205 -4.71 -8.98 -12.04
CA ASN A 205 -6.07 -9.48 -11.82
C ASN A 205 -6.03 -10.77 -10.99
N LEU A 206 -6.76 -10.79 -9.88
CA LEU A 206 -6.97 -11.97 -9.05
C LEU A 206 -8.42 -12.45 -9.19
N TYR A 207 -8.58 -13.66 -9.69
CA TYR A 207 -9.86 -14.35 -9.89
C TYR A 207 -10.33 -15.09 -8.65
#